data_e74308885eecd14bb94aa12639edd631
#
_entry.id   e74308885eecd14bb94aa12639edd631
#
_cell.length_a   1.000
_cell.length_b   1.000
_cell.length_c   1.000
_cell.angle_alpha   90.00
_cell.angle_beta   90.00
_cell.angle_gamma   90.00
#
_symmetry.space_group_name_H-M   'P 1'
#
loop_
_entity.id
_entity.type
_entity.pdbx_description
1 polymer ?
#
loop_
_entity_poly.entity_id
_entity_poly.type
_entity_poly.pdbx_seq_one_letter_code
_entity_poly.pdbx_strand_id
1 'polypeptide(L)'
;MQYTIENEYLRLTVDTHGAEAVSVVNKATGAEMLWCGDPAVWGRHAPILFPYTGKLTGGKMIAKGKEYAGGQHGFARDVEHTLVGKTETSLTLVLQANEETRAKWPYEFELRSTFELVEKTVRHTLAVYNPSEPELRFGIGYHPAFAIPFDDAHTPADYEFRFDELESPLCVSCLPNGLLNGTDYHYLARNTRTVPLTDDLFDNDSHCMLNLRSKTLAIVEKDTGRAVRCNIEGYPYVLIWSKPEKPYRFVCIEPWHSLPGEENGPL
;
A
#
# COMPACT_ATOMS: atom_id res chain seq x y z
N MET A 1 -14.45 -1.11 14.36
CA MET A 1 -14.43 -2.37 15.18
C MET A 1 -13.30 -3.26 14.70
N GLN A 2 -12.59 -3.97 15.61
CA GLN A 2 -11.45 -4.79 15.21
C GLN A 2 -11.79 -6.28 15.29
N TYR A 3 -11.27 -7.05 14.34
CA TYR A 3 -11.38 -8.50 14.28
C TYR A 3 -9.99 -9.12 14.16
N THR A 4 -9.77 -10.20 14.90
CA THR A 4 -8.51 -10.94 14.88
C THR A 4 -8.74 -12.33 14.30
N ILE A 5 -7.81 -12.75 13.43
CA ILE A 5 -7.65 -14.12 12.95
C ILE A 5 -6.23 -14.59 13.26
N GLU A 6 -6.05 -15.90 13.47
CA GLU A 6 -4.73 -16.44 13.75
C GLU A 6 -4.56 -17.87 13.25
N ASN A 7 -3.32 -18.23 12.99
CA ASN A 7 -2.88 -19.59 12.76
C ASN A 7 -1.69 -19.94 13.67
N GLU A 8 -0.99 -21.02 13.39
CA GLU A 8 0.20 -21.42 14.15
C GLU A 8 1.30 -20.34 14.15
N TYR A 9 1.45 -19.58 13.05
CA TYR A 9 2.59 -18.68 12.79
C TYR A 9 2.29 -17.21 13.05
N LEU A 10 1.10 -16.76 12.67
CA LEU A 10 0.73 -15.36 12.63
C LEU A 10 -0.58 -15.08 13.38
N ARG A 11 -0.65 -13.87 13.94
CA ARG A 11 -1.90 -13.25 14.37
C ARG A 11 -2.07 -11.94 13.58
N LEU A 12 -3.21 -11.78 12.92
CA LEU A 12 -3.59 -10.61 12.17
C LEU A 12 -4.80 -9.95 12.81
N THR A 13 -4.74 -8.65 13.05
CA THR A 13 -5.88 -7.82 13.44
C THR A 13 -6.22 -6.83 12.34
N VAL A 14 -7.50 -6.78 11.98
CA VAL A 14 -8.03 -5.90 10.93
C VAL A 14 -9.11 -5.02 11.54
N ASP A 15 -9.04 -3.71 11.28
CA ASP A 15 -10.08 -2.75 11.63
C ASP A 15 -11.14 -2.67 10.54
N THR A 16 -12.41 -2.59 10.91
CA THR A 16 -13.51 -2.38 9.97
C THR A 16 -13.45 -1.00 9.30
N HIS A 17 -12.90 -0.01 10.00
CA HIS A 17 -12.61 1.29 9.40
C HIS A 17 -11.48 1.15 8.38
N GLY A 18 -11.81 1.37 7.12
CA GLY A 18 -10.89 1.21 5.99
C GLY A 18 -10.56 -0.23 5.60
N ALA A 19 -11.14 -1.25 6.26
CA ALA A 19 -10.70 -2.64 6.15
C ALA A 19 -9.17 -2.77 6.29
N GLU A 20 -8.60 -2.02 7.23
CA GLU A 20 -7.16 -1.84 7.38
C GLU A 20 -6.56 -2.91 8.30
N ALA A 21 -5.52 -3.61 7.84
CA ALA A 21 -4.70 -4.45 8.71
C ALA A 21 -3.91 -3.53 9.65
N VAL A 22 -4.14 -3.67 10.96
CA VAL A 22 -3.55 -2.79 11.98
C VAL A 22 -2.48 -3.48 12.85
N SER A 23 -2.38 -4.80 12.76
CA SER A 23 -1.35 -5.57 13.47
C SER A 23 -1.12 -6.90 12.76
N VAL A 24 0.14 -7.27 12.59
CA VAL A 24 0.60 -8.60 12.15
C VAL A 24 1.70 -9.06 13.08
N VAL A 25 1.38 -9.94 14.01
CA VAL A 25 2.35 -10.45 14.99
C VAL A 25 2.90 -11.80 14.54
N ASN A 26 4.22 -11.93 14.50
CA ASN A 26 4.92 -13.21 14.38
C ASN A 26 4.86 -13.94 15.74
N LYS A 27 4.09 -15.04 15.83
CA LYS A 27 3.85 -15.76 17.09
C LYS A 27 5.10 -16.44 17.66
N ALA A 28 6.07 -16.76 16.83
CA ALA A 28 7.31 -17.39 17.29
C ALA A 28 8.25 -16.42 18.04
N THR A 29 8.23 -15.14 17.64
CA THR A 29 9.11 -14.11 18.22
C THR A 29 8.37 -13.07 19.06
N GLY A 30 7.05 -12.96 18.90
CA GLY A 30 6.24 -11.88 19.46
C GLY A 30 6.37 -10.54 18.76
N ALA A 31 7.16 -10.47 17.67
CA ALA A 31 7.44 -9.22 16.97
C ALA A 31 6.21 -8.75 16.18
N GLU A 32 5.89 -7.45 16.31
CA GLU A 32 4.95 -6.75 15.43
C GLU A 32 5.64 -6.41 14.11
N MET A 33 5.02 -6.77 13.01
CA MET A 33 5.57 -6.57 11.67
C MET A 33 5.11 -5.28 11.02
N LEU A 34 3.92 -4.76 11.39
CA LEU A 34 3.41 -3.51 10.86
C LEU A 34 3.87 -2.32 11.72
N TRP A 35 3.93 -1.17 11.09
CA TRP A 35 4.05 0.11 11.77
C TRP A 35 2.86 0.33 12.71
N CYS A 36 3.14 0.89 13.89
CA CYS A 36 2.12 1.04 14.96
C CYS A 36 1.07 2.13 14.71
N GLY A 37 1.16 2.88 13.60
CA GLY A 37 0.20 3.94 13.29
C GLY A 37 0.29 5.17 14.20
N ASP A 38 1.47 5.48 14.75
CA ASP A 38 1.65 6.67 15.60
C ASP A 38 1.27 7.94 14.81
N PRO A 39 0.20 8.67 15.21
CA PRO A 39 -0.27 9.85 14.49
C PRO A 39 0.71 11.03 14.53
N ALA A 40 1.69 11.03 15.44
CA ALA A 40 2.76 12.01 15.46
C ALA A 40 3.72 11.84 14.26
N VAL A 41 3.77 10.64 13.68
CA VAL A 41 4.61 10.32 12.52
C VAL A 41 3.73 10.06 11.30
N TRP A 42 2.97 8.97 11.31
CA TRP A 42 2.00 8.60 10.27
C TRP A 42 0.91 7.70 10.86
N GLY A 43 -0.31 8.22 10.91
CA GLY A 43 -1.44 7.63 11.66
C GLY A 43 -2.15 6.48 10.95
N ARG A 44 -1.48 5.71 10.07
CA ARG A 44 -2.03 4.54 9.39
C ARG A 44 -1.08 3.37 9.49
N HIS A 45 -1.55 2.16 9.13
CA HIS A 45 -0.78 0.92 9.20
C HIS A 45 -0.62 0.27 7.81
N ALA A 46 -1.73 -0.10 7.18
CA ALA A 46 -1.77 -0.77 5.88
C ALA A 46 -3.05 -0.43 5.10
N PRO A 47 -3.29 0.85 4.78
CA PRO A 47 -4.53 1.26 4.13
C PRO A 47 -4.66 0.67 2.73
N ILE A 48 -5.89 0.39 2.32
CA ILE A 48 -6.25 0.06 0.94
C ILE A 48 -6.55 1.34 0.16
N LEU A 49 -6.25 1.32 -1.13
CA LEU A 49 -6.40 2.47 -2.02
C LEU A 49 -7.49 2.17 -3.04
N PHE A 50 -8.60 2.92 -2.99
CA PHE A 50 -9.72 2.77 -3.90
C PHE A 50 -10.68 3.98 -3.80
N PRO A 51 -11.27 4.50 -4.89
CA PRO A 51 -11.22 4.00 -6.28
C PRO A 51 -10.08 4.62 -7.12
N TYR A 52 -9.07 5.22 -6.53
CA TYR A 52 -7.84 5.68 -7.18
C TYR A 52 -6.68 5.68 -6.20
N THR A 53 -5.46 5.66 -6.75
CA THR A 53 -4.21 5.72 -5.97
C THR A 53 -3.58 7.10 -6.07
N GLY A 54 -2.88 7.55 -5.04
CA GLY A 54 -2.26 8.86 -5.01
C GLY A 54 -3.25 10.02 -4.97
N LYS A 55 -2.79 11.20 -5.34
CA LYS A 55 -3.60 12.41 -5.48
C LYS A 55 -4.11 12.60 -6.89
N LEU A 56 -5.25 13.27 -7.01
CA LEU A 56 -5.83 13.65 -8.29
C LEU A 56 -5.28 15.01 -8.75
N THR A 57 -5.07 15.20 -10.04
CA THR A 57 -4.77 16.48 -10.66
C THR A 57 -5.82 17.52 -10.24
N GLY A 58 -5.39 18.67 -9.74
CA GLY A 58 -6.30 19.70 -9.23
C GLY A 58 -7.24 19.28 -8.09
N GLY A 59 -7.01 18.10 -7.47
CA GLY A 59 -7.87 17.56 -6.41
C GLY A 59 -9.27 17.13 -6.88
N LYS A 60 -9.42 16.81 -8.16
CA LYS A 60 -10.72 16.50 -8.80
C LYS A 60 -10.61 15.34 -9.77
N MET A 61 -11.75 14.74 -10.08
CA MET A 61 -11.94 13.81 -11.19
C MET A 61 -13.20 14.18 -11.97
N ILE A 62 -13.25 13.78 -13.22
CA ILE A 62 -14.46 13.85 -14.04
C ILE A 62 -15.10 12.46 -14.10
N ALA A 63 -16.35 12.34 -13.66
CA ALA A 63 -17.13 11.12 -13.73
C ALA A 63 -18.54 11.43 -14.25
N LYS A 64 -19.03 10.66 -15.22
CA LYS A 64 -20.36 10.89 -15.86
C LYS A 64 -20.58 12.35 -16.30
N GLY A 65 -19.52 13.01 -16.80
CA GLY A 65 -19.55 14.40 -17.28
C GLY A 65 -19.65 15.48 -16.20
N LYS A 66 -19.40 15.15 -14.94
CA LYS A 66 -19.37 16.08 -13.79
C LYS A 66 -18.07 16.01 -13.05
N GLU A 67 -17.69 17.13 -12.41
CA GLU A 67 -16.54 17.17 -11.51
C GLU A 67 -16.90 16.67 -10.11
N TYR A 68 -16.01 15.89 -9.53
CA TYR A 68 -16.08 15.40 -8.14
C TYR A 68 -14.75 15.72 -7.45
N ALA A 69 -14.81 16.31 -6.27
CA ALA A 69 -13.63 16.52 -5.45
C ALA A 69 -13.13 15.19 -4.90
N GLY A 70 -11.82 15.00 -4.86
CA GLY A 70 -11.18 13.81 -4.34
C GLY A 70 -9.99 14.13 -3.44
N GLY A 71 -9.84 13.36 -2.39
CA GLY A 71 -8.67 13.36 -1.51
C GLY A 71 -7.51 12.54 -2.09
N GLN A 72 -6.58 12.17 -1.24
CA GLN A 72 -5.49 11.26 -1.60
C GLN A 72 -5.93 9.81 -1.40
N HIS A 73 -5.65 8.93 -2.37
CA HIS A 73 -5.88 7.47 -2.30
C HIS A 73 -7.34 7.02 -2.27
N GLY A 74 -8.26 7.83 -2.76
CA GLY A 74 -9.68 7.52 -2.71
C GLY A 74 -10.28 7.64 -1.32
N PHE A 75 -11.36 6.91 -1.09
CA PHE A 75 -12.14 7.01 0.16
C PHE A 75 -12.29 5.68 0.90
N ALA A 76 -11.97 4.54 0.30
CA ALA A 76 -12.24 3.23 0.92
C ALA A 76 -11.54 3.07 2.28
N ARG A 77 -10.38 3.67 2.45
CA ARG A 77 -9.60 3.67 3.69
C ARG A 77 -10.18 4.54 4.82
N ASP A 78 -11.18 5.37 4.52
CA ASP A 78 -11.75 6.38 5.43
C ASP A 78 -13.20 6.09 5.81
N VAL A 79 -13.73 4.92 5.46
CA VAL A 79 -15.11 4.53 5.71
C VAL A 79 -15.21 3.15 6.37
N GLU A 80 -16.34 2.89 7.03
CA GLU A 80 -16.60 1.59 7.65
C GLU A 80 -16.94 0.53 6.60
N HIS A 81 -16.33 -0.65 6.74
CA HIS A 81 -16.63 -1.85 5.99
C HIS A 81 -17.38 -2.85 6.86
N THR A 82 -18.30 -3.59 6.27
CA THR A 82 -19.12 -4.57 6.96
C THR A 82 -18.47 -5.95 6.92
N LEU A 83 -18.35 -6.62 8.07
CA LEU A 83 -17.91 -8.02 8.12
C LEU A 83 -19.00 -8.92 7.53
N VAL A 84 -18.63 -9.72 6.51
CA VAL A 84 -19.53 -10.68 5.86
C VAL A 84 -19.13 -12.14 6.06
N GLY A 85 -17.91 -12.38 6.50
CA GLY A 85 -17.44 -13.73 6.79
C GLY A 85 -16.19 -13.74 7.64
N LYS A 86 -16.09 -14.68 8.58
CA LYS A 86 -14.90 -14.89 9.42
C LYS A 86 -14.76 -16.35 9.78
N THR A 87 -13.56 -16.88 9.67
CA THR A 87 -13.12 -18.14 10.23
C THR A 87 -11.98 -17.90 11.21
N GLU A 88 -11.31 -18.94 11.67
CA GLU A 88 -10.11 -18.82 12.48
C GLU A 88 -8.95 -18.17 11.72
N THR A 89 -8.82 -18.47 10.42
CA THR A 89 -7.69 -18.05 9.57
C THR A 89 -8.06 -17.12 8.42
N SER A 90 -9.31 -16.71 8.29
CA SER A 90 -9.76 -15.80 7.25
C SER A 90 -10.85 -14.86 7.73
N LEU A 91 -10.92 -13.67 7.11
CA LEU A 91 -12.04 -12.75 7.27
C LEU A 91 -12.26 -11.96 5.97
N THR A 92 -13.52 -11.60 5.72
CA THR A 92 -13.91 -10.77 4.57
C THR A 92 -14.76 -9.60 5.03
N LEU A 93 -14.32 -8.41 4.64
CA LEU A 93 -15.02 -7.14 4.83
C LEU A 93 -15.52 -6.63 3.48
N VAL A 94 -16.66 -5.94 3.48
CA VAL A 94 -17.29 -5.41 2.26
C VAL A 94 -17.64 -3.94 2.43
N LEU A 95 -17.31 -3.15 1.42
CA LEU A 95 -17.83 -1.80 1.20
C LEU A 95 -18.73 -1.82 -0.03
N GLN A 96 -20.00 -1.49 0.13
CA GLN A 96 -20.94 -1.27 -0.97
C GLN A 96 -21.16 0.22 -1.20
N ALA A 97 -21.50 0.57 -2.45
CA ALA A 97 -21.89 1.93 -2.78
C ALA A 97 -23.07 2.38 -1.92
N ASN A 98 -22.96 3.55 -1.33
CA ASN A 98 -23.96 4.20 -0.53
C ASN A 98 -24.08 5.68 -0.89
N GLU A 99 -24.92 6.45 -0.21
CA GLU A 99 -25.11 7.86 -0.52
C GLU A 99 -23.83 8.67 -0.39
N GLU A 100 -23.03 8.43 0.66
CA GLU A 100 -21.74 9.11 0.89
C GLU A 100 -20.71 8.79 -0.21
N THR A 101 -20.56 7.53 -0.59
CA THR A 101 -19.62 7.13 -1.64
C THR A 101 -20.05 7.63 -3.01
N ARG A 102 -21.35 7.65 -3.33
CA ARG A 102 -21.87 8.19 -4.60
C ARG A 102 -21.67 9.69 -4.71
N ALA A 103 -21.70 10.42 -3.61
CA ALA A 103 -21.39 11.86 -3.59
C ALA A 103 -19.93 12.16 -3.97
N LYS A 104 -19.02 11.21 -3.75
CA LYS A 104 -17.58 11.30 -4.08
C LYS A 104 -17.25 10.65 -5.43
N TRP A 105 -17.96 9.55 -5.78
CA TRP A 105 -17.71 8.74 -6.98
C TRP A 105 -19.01 8.06 -7.42
N PRO A 106 -19.68 8.55 -8.49
CA PRO A 106 -21.09 8.29 -8.78
C PRO A 106 -21.35 6.95 -9.46
N TYR A 107 -20.76 5.88 -8.93
CA TYR A 107 -20.88 4.52 -9.45
C TYR A 107 -21.40 3.56 -8.39
N GLU A 108 -22.11 2.53 -8.85
CA GLU A 108 -22.41 1.36 -8.04
C GLU A 108 -21.23 0.42 -8.05
N PHE A 109 -20.87 -0.10 -6.89
CA PHE A 109 -19.79 -1.06 -6.73
C PHE A 109 -19.96 -1.87 -5.45
N GLU A 110 -19.28 -2.99 -5.40
CA GLU A 110 -18.99 -3.72 -4.18
C GLU A 110 -17.48 -4.00 -4.14
N LEU A 111 -16.80 -3.50 -3.12
CA LEU A 111 -15.40 -3.79 -2.85
C LEU A 111 -15.33 -4.81 -1.72
N ARG A 112 -14.76 -5.98 -1.98
CA ARG A 112 -14.45 -7.01 -0.98
C ARG A 112 -12.98 -6.98 -0.63
N SER A 113 -12.69 -6.93 0.66
CA SER A 113 -11.35 -7.03 1.23
C SER A 113 -11.28 -8.34 2.02
N THR A 114 -10.56 -9.32 1.48
CA THR A 114 -10.43 -10.65 2.09
C THR A 114 -9.01 -10.88 2.57
N PHE A 115 -8.87 -11.24 3.83
CA PHE A 115 -7.61 -11.62 4.46
C PHE A 115 -7.61 -13.12 4.76
N GLU A 116 -6.50 -13.78 4.45
CA GLU A 116 -6.28 -15.20 4.73
C GLU A 116 -4.86 -15.39 5.29
N LEU A 117 -4.75 -16.21 6.33
CA LEU A 117 -3.46 -16.64 6.86
C LEU A 117 -3.11 -18.01 6.28
N VAL A 118 -2.07 -18.03 5.43
CA VAL A 118 -1.56 -19.27 4.82
C VAL A 118 -0.12 -19.45 5.29
N GLU A 119 0.12 -20.39 6.18
CA GLU A 119 1.42 -20.56 6.83
C GLU A 119 1.95 -19.23 7.42
N LYS A 120 3.10 -18.75 7.00
CA LYS A 120 3.74 -17.49 7.42
C LYS A 120 3.37 -16.31 6.51
N THR A 121 2.28 -16.41 5.76
CA THR A 121 1.87 -15.41 4.78
C THR A 121 0.50 -14.85 5.12
N VAL A 122 0.37 -13.53 5.10
CA VAL A 122 -0.90 -12.83 4.99
C VAL A 122 -1.22 -12.65 3.52
N ARG A 123 -2.29 -13.30 3.04
CA ARG A 123 -2.85 -13.04 1.73
C ARG A 123 -3.98 -12.02 1.88
N HIS A 124 -3.84 -10.88 1.24
CA HIS A 124 -4.86 -9.85 1.19
C HIS A 124 -5.35 -9.68 -0.25
N THR A 125 -6.62 -9.98 -0.48
CA THR A 125 -7.25 -9.89 -1.81
C THR A 125 -8.30 -8.79 -1.82
N LEU A 126 -8.20 -7.88 -2.79
CA LEU A 126 -9.22 -6.89 -3.09
C LEU A 126 -9.97 -7.31 -4.37
N ALA A 127 -11.28 -7.46 -4.27
CA ALA A 127 -12.14 -7.80 -5.40
C ALA A 127 -13.21 -6.71 -5.58
N VAL A 128 -13.32 -6.18 -6.80
CA VAL A 128 -14.30 -5.15 -7.15
C VAL A 128 -15.37 -5.77 -8.06
N TYR A 129 -16.61 -5.67 -7.63
CA TYR A 129 -17.78 -6.09 -8.42
C TYR A 129 -18.49 -4.86 -8.95
N ASN A 130 -18.80 -4.88 -10.24
CA ASN A 130 -19.55 -3.85 -10.95
C ASN A 130 -20.99 -4.36 -11.20
N PRO A 131 -21.97 -3.93 -10.42
CA PRO A 131 -23.33 -4.50 -10.50
C PRO A 131 -24.19 -3.92 -11.61
N SER A 132 -23.86 -2.77 -12.18
CA SER A 132 -24.82 -2.03 -13.01
C SER A 132 -24.25 -1.30 -14.23
N GLU A 133 -22.97 -0.97 -14.24
CA GLU A 133 -22.37 -0.22 -15.35
C GLU A 133 -21.79 -1.17 -16.39
N PRO A 134 -21.83 -0.82 -17.70
CA PRO A 134 -21.17 -1.62 -18.71
C PRO A 134 -19.64 -1.66 -18.53
N GLU A 135 -19.06 -0.59 -18.01
CA GLU A 135 -17.65 -0.47 -17.69
C GLU A 135 -17.46 0.39 -16.43
N LEU A 136 -16.65 -0.09 -15.49
CA LEU A 136 -16.27 0.63 -14.29
C LEU A 136 -14.74 0.80 -14.27
N ARG A 137 -14.27 2.03 -14.42
CA ARG A 137 -12.84 2.36 -14.35
C ARG A 137 -12.48 2.81 -12.97
N PHE A 138 -11.44 2.21 -12.39
CA PHE A 138 -10.94 2.54 -11.06
C PHE A 138 -9.44 2.28 -10.97
N GLY A 139 -8.79 2.93 -10.00
CA GLY A 139 -7.47 2.57 -9.52
C GLY A 139 -7.58 1.82 -8.20
N ILE A 140 -6.65 0.91 -7.97
CA ILE A 140 -6.61 0.11 -6.75
C ILE A 140 -5.17 -0.16 -6.35
N GLY A 141 -4.90 -0.27 -5.05
CA GLY A 141 -3.58 -0.56 -4.54
C GLY A 141 -3.55 -0.86 -3.05
N TYR A 142 -2.37 -1.22 -2.59
CA TYR A 142 -2.06 -1.47 -1.19
C TYR A 142 -0.98 -0.50 -0.72
N HIS A 143 -1.00 -0.20 0.58
CA HIS A 143 -0.03 0.73 1.18
C HIS A 143 0.43 0.24 2.57
N PRO A 144 0.90 -1.02 2.71
CA PRO A 144 1.36 -1.53 3.98
C PRO A 144 2.67 -0.86 4.41
N ALA A 145 2.72 -0.42 5.66
CA ALA A 145 3.92 0.06 6.32
C ALA A 145 4.47 -1.02 7.26
N PHE A 146 5.71 -1.38 7.06
CA PHE A 146 6.41 -2.37 7.87
C PHE A 146 7.33 -1.68 8.86
N ALA A 147 7.23 -2.06 10.14
CA ALA A 147 8.09 -1.52 11.18
C ALA A 147 9.56 -1.83 10.90
N ILE A 148 10.43 -0.85 11.08
CA ILE A 148 11.88 -1.00 11.08
C ILE A 148 12.49 -0.13 12.19
N PRO A 149 13.57 -0.58 12.81
CA PRO A 149 14.18 -1.92 12.68
C PRO A 149 13.27 -3.03 13.22
N PHE A 150 13.59 -4.29 12.92
CA PHE A 150 12.85 -5.46 13.41
C PHE A 150 13.12 -5.77 14.89
N ASP A 151 14.13 -5.15 15.49
CA ASP A 151 14.50 -5.22 16.91
C ASP A 151 15.38 -4.03 17.31
N ASP A 152 15.70 -3.94 18.60
CA ASP A 152 16.47 -2.84 19.18
C ASP A 152 17.99 -2.93 18.93
N ALA A 153 18.47 -4.03 18.33
CA ALA A 153 19.90 -4.23 18.06
C ALA A 153 20.35 -3.62 16.72
N HIS A 154 19.40 -3.26 15.87
CA HIS A 154 19.63 -2.78 14.50
C HIS A 154 19.12 -1.35 14.32
N THR A 155 19.59 -0.73 13.24
CA THR A 155 19.18 0.62 12.79
C THR A 155 18.65 0.52 11.36
N PRO A 156 17.93 1.52 10.83
CA PRO A 156 17.48 1.50 9.43
C PRO A 156 18.61 1.28 8.41
N ALA A 157 19.84 1.74 8.72
CA ALA A 157 21.01 1.53 7.85
C ALA A 157 21.42 0.06 7.68
N ASP A 158 20.92 -0.84 8.55
CA ASP A 158 21.17 -2.28 8.45
C ASP A 158 20.21 -2.99 7.51
N TYR A 159 19.30 -2.26 6.88
CA TYR A 159 18.29 -2.79 5.96
C TYR A 159 18.55 -2.41 4.51
N GLU A 160 17.96 -3.21 3.60
CA GLU A 160 17.90 -2.94 2.17
C GLU A 160 16.58 -3.45 1.59
N PHE A 161 16.15 -2.85 0.50
CA PHE A 161 15.16 -3.46 -0.38
C PHE A 161 15.85 -4.49 -1.29
N ARG A 162 15.23 -5.67 -1.45
CA ARG A 162 15.79 -6.75 -2.26
C ARG A 162 14.77 -7.29 -3.24
N PHE A 163 15.11 -7.21 -4.52
CA PHE A 163 14.39 -7.80 -5.64
C PHE A 163 14.79 -9.28 -5.82
N ASP A 164 13.88 -10.11 -6.33
CA ASP A 164 14.20 -11.50 -6.67
C ASP A 164 14.89 -11.64 -8.04
N GLU A 165 14.83 -10.61 -8.89
CA GLU A 165 15.56 -10.52 -10.15
C GLU A 165 16.55 -9.34 -10.19
N LEU A 166 17.45 -9.32 -11.18
CA LEU A 166 18.27 -8.13 -11.47
C LEU A 166 17.40 -7.06 -12.08
N GLU A 167 17.39 -5.89 -11.44
CA GLU A 167 16.56 -4.76 -11.84
C GLU A 167 17.38 -3.51 -12.19
N SER A 168 16.77 -2.67 -13.00
CA SER A 168 17.12 -1.27 -13.16
C SER A 168 15.82 -0.47 -13.02
N PRO A 169 15.33 -0.27 -11.78
CA PRO A 169 14.01 0.32 -11.56
C PRO A 169 13.93 1.73 -12.15
N LEU A 170 13.13 1.89 -13.21
CA LEU A 170 12.80 3.20 -13.77
C LEU A 170 11.67 3.79 -12.93
N CYS A 171 11.90 4.96 -12.37
CA CYS A 171 10.90 5.70 -11.61
C CYS A 171 10.39 6.90 -12.37
N VAL A 172 9.10 7.19 -12.24
CA VAL A 172 8.56 8.53 -12.51
C VAL A 172 8.72 9.36 -11.23
N SER A 173 9.15 10.61 -11.38
CA SER A 173 9.40 11.47 -10.22
C SER A 173 8.10 11.89 -9.54
N CYS A 174 8.05 11.66 -8.23
CA CYS A 174 7.00 12.17 -7.37
C CYS A 174 7.40 13.56 -6.84
N LEU A 175 6.45 14.48 -6.81
CA LEU A 175 6.64 15.81 -6.25
C LEU A 175 6.30 15.79 -4.75
N PRO A 176 6.85 16.70 -3.94
CA PRO A 176 6.55 16.79 -2.51
C PRO A 176 5.07 17.01 -2.19
N ASN A 177 4.28 17.49 -3.16
CA ASN A 177 2.83 17.62 -3.04
C ASN A 177 2.06 16.31 -3.31
N GLY A 178 2.75 15.21 -3.68
CA GLY A 178 2.17 13.89 -3.95
C GLY A 178 1.57 13.70 -5.34
N LEU A 179 1.82 14.64 -6.27
CA LEU A 179 1.53 14.48 -7.68
C LEU A 179 2.78 14.00 -8.43
N LEU A 180 2.61 13.54 -9.67
CA LEU A 180 3.73 13.18 -10.53
C LEU A 180 4.23 14.39 -11.34
N ASN A 181 5.53 14.43 -11.58
CA ASN A 181 6.11 15.18 -12.68
C ASN A 181 6.19 14.25 -13.89
N GLY A 182 5.16 14.25 -14.72
CA GLY A 182 4.96 13.28 -15.80
C GLY A 182 6.04 13.25 -16.89
N THR A 183 7.00 14.17 -16.86
CA THR A 183 8.10 14.25 -17.84
C THR A 183 9.46 13.90 -17.25
N ASP A 184 9.56 13.68 -15.95
CA ASP A 184 10.81 13.40 -15.26
C ASP A 184 10.90 11.96 -14.82
N TYR A 185 11.86 11.23 -15.42
CA TYR A 185 12.13 9.82 -15.14
C TYR A 185 13.60 9.64 -14.76
N HIS A 186 13.81 8.80 -13.75
CA HIS A 186 15.16 8.45 -13.31
C HIS A 186 15.26 6.97 -12.96
N TYR A 187 16.48 6.44 -12.94
CA TYR A 187 16.72 5.10 -12.43
C TYR A 187 17.08 5.17 -10.94
N LEU A 188 16.30 4.48 -10.10
CA LEU A 188 16.62 4.35 -8.67
C LEU A 188 17.95 3.62 -8.45
N ALA A 189 18.20 2.60 -9.25
CA ALA A 189 19.44 1.82 -9.26
C ALA A 189 19.63 1.19 -10.64
N ARG A 190 20.80 0.60 -10.92
CA ARG A 190 21.07 -0.05 -12.21
C ARG A 190 21.68 -1.42 -12.02
N ASN A 191 21.11 -2.41 -12.72
CA ASN A 191 21.58 -3.79 -12.78
C ASN A 191 21.94 -4.36 -11.40
N THR A 192 20.99 -4.26 -10.48
CA THR A 192 21.17 -4.69 -9.09
C THR A 192 19.95 -5.48 -8.59
N ARG A 193 20.16 -6.29 -7.54
CA ARG A 193 19.07 -6.90 -6.79
C ARG A 193 18.72 -6.11 -5.52
N THR A 194 19.51 -5.10 -5.16
CA THR A 194 19.35 -4.42 -3.87
C THR A 194 19.38 -2.91 -4.00
N VAL A 195 18.59 -2.27 -3.14
CA VAL A 195 18.63 -0.82 -2.90
C VAL A 195 18.82 -0.62 -1.39
N PRO A 196 19.97 -0.11 -0.95
CA PRO A 196 20.20 0.14 0.46
C PRO A 196 19.21 1.16 1.04
N LEU A 197 18.80 0.97 2.26
CA LEU A 197 17.99 1.95 3.00
C LEU A 197 18.90 3.03 3.57
N THR A 198 19.23 4.03 2.74
CA THR A 198 20.05 5.19 3.15
C THR A 198 19.19 6.29 3.76
N ASP A 199 19.79 7.14 4.56
CA ASP A 199 19.08 8.22 5.27
C ASP A 199 18.42 9.24 4.33
N ASP A 200 18.89 9.37 3.10
CA ASP A 200 18.40 10.31 2.08
C ASP A 200 17.40 9.69 1.09
N LEU A 201 17.14 8.37 1.20
CA LEU A 201 16.36 7.64 0.20
C LEU A 201 14.97 8.26 -0.05
N PHE A 202 14.33 8.79 0.97
CA PHE A 202 12.96 9.35 0.87
C PHE A 202 12.91 10.88 1.06
N ASP A 203 14.03 11.60 0.93
CA ASP A 203 14.06 13.07 1.08
C ASP A 203 13.17 13.78 0.04
N ASN A 204 12.97 13.16 -1.13
CA ASN A 204 12.13 13.66 -2.22
C ASN A 204 10.81 12.88 -2.38
N ASP A 205 10.22 12.37 -1.26
CA ASP A 205 9.02 11.55 -1.28
C ASP A 205 9.26 10.10 -1.77
N SER A 206 8.25 9.47 -2.35
CA SER A 206 8.26 8.07 -2.77
C SER A 206 9.03 7.84 -4.07
N HIS A 207 9.51 6.60 -4.25
CA HIS A 207 10.01 6.12 -5.52
C HIS A 207 8.95 5.27 -6.23
N CYS A 208 8.34 5.82 -7.27
CA CYS A 208 7.33 5.15 -8.07
C CYS A 208 7.99 4.36 -9.22
N MET A 209 8.29 3.10 -8.97
CA MET A 209 8.94 2.18 -9.91
C MET A 209 7.95 1.62 -10.92
N LEU A 210 8.36 1.55 -12.19
CA LEU A 210 7.54 1.13 -13.32
C LEU A 210 7.97 -0.23 -13.84
N ASN A 211 7.02 -1.10 -14.13
CA ASN A 211 7.19 -2.33 -14.91
C ASN A 211 8.38 -3.21 -14.46
N LEU A 212 8.48 -3.47 -13.16
CA LEU A 212 9.47 -4.38 -12.61
C LEU A 212 9.30 -5.79 -13.17
N ARG A 213 10.40 -6.52 -13.39
CA ARG A 213 10.40 -7.93 -13.78
C ARG A 213 10.28 -8.85 -12.57
N SER A 214 10.74 -8.36 -11.43
CA SER A 214 10.69 -9.07 -10.16
C SER A 214 9.24 -9.36 -9.75
N LYS A 215 9.03 -10.55 -9.21
CA LYS A 215 7.75 -10.98 -8.67
C LYS A 215 7.61 -10.64 -7.19
N THR A 216 8.74 -10.41 -6.53
CA THR A 216 8.75 -10.06 -5.11
C THR A 216 9.73 -8.92 -4.83
N LEU A 217 9.36 -8.09 -3.86
CA LEU A 217 10.23 -7.09 -3.25
C LEU A 217 10.22 -7.32 -1.73
N ALA A 218 11.39 -7.36 -1.14
CA ALA A 218 11.55 -7.62 0.29
C ALA A 218 12.29 -6.47 0.98
N ILE A 219 11.94 -6.23 2.24
CA ILE A 219 12.77 -5.49 3.20
C ILE A 219 13.60 -6.53 3.92
N VAL A 220 14.92 -6.43 3.85
CA VAL A 220 15.85 -7.44 4.35
C VAL A 220 16.83 -6.81 5.32
N GLU A 221 16.97 -7.41 6.49
CA GLU A 221 18.04 -7.13 7.43
C GLU A 221 19.31 -7.83 6.96
N LYS A 222 20.37 -7.06 6.70
CA LYS A 222 21.53 -7.52 5.89
C LYS A 222 22.35 -8.62 6.53
N ASP A 223 22.56 -8.59 7.84
CA ASP A 223 23.42 -9.52 8.56
C ASP A 223 22.72 -10.83 8.93
N THR A 224 21.42 -10.77 9.31
CA THR A 224 20.66 -11.96 9.72
C THR A 224 19.88 -12.60 8.57
N GLY A 225 19.56 -11.83 7.52
CA GLY A 225 18.69 -12.26 6.44
C GLY A 225 17.21 -12.32 6.80
N ARG A 226 16.81 -11.86 8.00
CA ARG A 226 15.37 -11.68 8.34
C ARG A 226 14.73 -10.74 7.34
N ALA A 227 13.50 -11.04 6.92
CA ALA A 227 12.85 -10.27 5.89
C ALA A 227 11.34 -10.26 5.99
N VAL A 228 10.74 -9.16 5.56
CA VAL A 228 9.34 -9.08 5.12
C VAL A 228 9.32 -9.02 3.60
N ARG A 229 8.55 -9.91 2.96
CA ARG A 229 8.48 -10.02 1.51
C ARG A 229 7.07 -9.76 1.02
N CYS A 230 6.94 -8.87 0.03
CA CYS A 230 5.70 -8.58 -0.67
C CYS A 230 5.71 -9.22 -2.07
N ASN A 231 4.61 -9.86 -2.44
CA ASN A 231 4.35 -10.21 -3.83
C ASN A 231 3.97 -8.94 -4.59
N ILE A 232 4.68 -8.67 -5.69
CA ILE A 232 4.47 -7.53 -6.58
C ILE A 232 4.18 -7.98 -8.02
N GLU A 233 4.01 -9.29 -8.24
CA GLU A 233 3.75 -9.86 -9.57
C GLU A 233 2.44 -9.32 -10.15
N GLY A 234 2.50 -8.80 -11.37
CA GLY A 234 1.34 -8.28 -12.10
C GLY A 234 0.98 -6.82 -11.78
N TYR A 235 1.68 -6.19 -10.85
CA TYR A 235 1.48 -4.76 -10.58
C TYR A 235 2.37 -3.92 -11.50
N PRO A 236 1.77 -3.02 -12.33
CA PRO A 236 2.54 -2.17 -13.23
C PRO A 236 3.34 -1.10 -12.49
N TYR A 237 2.92 -0.76 -11.27
CA TYR A 237 3.52 0.26 -10.42
C TYR A 237 3.80 -0.29 -9.03
N VAL A 238 5.02 -0.10 -8.56
CA VAL A 238 5.41 -0.45 -7.19
C VAL A 238 6.11 0.73 -6.57
N LEU A 239 5.54 1.27 -5.50
CA LEU A 239 6.16 2.36 -4.78
C LEU A 239 6.86 1.84 -3.54
N ILE A 240 7.96 2.50 -3.20
CA ILE A 240 8.55 2.42 -1.87
C ILE A 240 8.54 3.80 -1.25
N TRP A 241 8.21 3.86 0.02
CA TRP A 241 8.08 5.11 0.74
C TRP A 241 8.35 4.96 2.23
N SER A 242 8.81 6.03 2.82
CA SER A 242 8.73 6.31 4.26
C SER A 242 8.52 7.81 4.45
N LYS A 243 8.03 8.20 5.62
CA LYS A 243 8.05 9.62 5.98
C LYS A 243 9.51 10.10 6.07
N PRO A 244 9.87 11.26 5.48
CA PRO A 244 11.24 11.77 5.47
C PRO A 244 11.71 12.31 6.84
N GLU A 245 11.32 11.63 7.92
CA GLU A 245 11.79 11.87 9.31
C GLU A 245 12.81 10.82 9.72
N LYS A 246 13.94 11.25 10.25
CA LYS A 246 15.07 10.36 10.57
C LYS A 246 15.20 10.15 12.08
N PRO A 247 15.56 8.93 12.51
CA PRO A 247 15.67 7.70 11.69
C PRO A 247 14.31 7.22 11.21
N TYR A 248 14.27 6.53 10.05
CA TYR A 248 13.04 5.90 9.59
C TYR A 248 12.53 4.88 10.60
N ARG A 249 11.23 4.88 10.86
CA ARG A 249 10.57 3.96 11.80
C ARG A 249 9.76 2.88 11.08
N PHE A 250 9.51 3.07 9.81
CA PHE A 250 8.81 2.15 8.93
C PHE A 250 9.24 2.36 7.49
N VAL A 251 8.95 1.40 6.65
CA VAL A 251 9.00 1.55 5.19
C VAL A 251 7.78 0.88 4.56
N CYS A 252 7.28 1.48 3.48
CA CYS A 252 6.17 0.93 2.71
C CYS A 252 6.69 0.22 1.46
N ILE A 253 6.00 -0.86 1.06
CA ILE A 253 6.07 -1.46 -0.27
C ILE A 253 4.64 -1.47 -0.80
N GLU A 254 4.40 -0.72 -1.88
CA GLU A 254 3.06 -0.33 -2.31
C GLU A 254 2.80 -0.77 -3.75
N PRO A 255 2.23 -1.98 -3.96
CA PRO A 255 1.82 -2.41 -5.30
C PRO A 255 0.51 -1.73 -5.71
N TRP A 256 0.54 -1.03 -6.86
CA TRP A 256 -0.57 -0.24 -7.38
C TRP A 256 -0.93 -0.61 -8.83
N HIS A 257 -2.22 -0.46 -9.18
CA HIS A 257 -2.73 -0.59 -10.55
C HIS A 257 -3.05 0.74 -11.24
N SER A 258 -2.82 1.86 -10.59
CA SER A 258 -2.92 3.20 -11.19
C SER A 258 -1.84 4.11 -10.63
N LEU A 259 -1.64 5.25 -11.28
CA LEU A 259 -0.71 6.29 -10.85
C LEU A 259 -1.46 7.47 -10.23
N PRO A 260 -0.80 8.31 -9.42
CA PRO A 260 -1.29 9.65 -9.09
C PRO A 260 -1.51 10.50 -10.33
N GLY A 261 -2.28 11.56 -10.18
CA GLY A 261 -2.38 12.60 -11.20
C GLY A 261 -1.05 13.32 -11.40
N GLU A 262 -0.89 13.93 -12.56
CA GLU A 262 0.25 14.81 -12.90
C GLU A 262 -0.06 16.25 -12.49
N GLU A 263 0.96 17.02 -12.10
CA GLU A 263 0.78 18.41 -11.61
C GLU A 263 0.10 19.32 -12.63
N ASN A 264 0.40 19.15 -13.91
CA ASN A 264 -0.20 19.89 -15.02
C ASN A 264 -0.91 18.98 -16.03
N GLY A 265 -1.30 17.79 -15.58
CA GLY A 265 -1.99 16.80 -16.39
C GLY A 265 -3.48 17.08 -16.56
N PRO A 266 -4.16 16.32 -17.42
CA PRO A 266 -5.62 16.40 -17.54
C PRO A 266 -6.30 15.89 -16.24
N LEU A 267 -7.54 16.38 -16.03
CA LEU A 267 -8.40 15.90 -14.93
C LEU A 267 -8.90 14.47 -15.18
#